data_c6e5e0e739ba7fbd25c6b07bdd786e71
#
_entry.id   c6e5e0e739ba7fbd25c6b07bdd786e71
#
_cell.length_a   1.000
_cell.length_b   1.000
_cell.length_c   1.000
_cell.angle_alpha   90.00
_cell.angle_beta   90.00
_cell.angle_gamma   90.00
#
_symmetry.space_group_name_H-M   'P 1'
#
loop_
_entity.id
_entity.type
_entity.pdbx_description
1 polymer ?
#
loop_
_entity_poly.entity_id
_entity_poly.type
_entity_poly.pdbx_seq_one_letter_code
_entity_poly.pdbx_strand_id
1 'polypeptide(L)'
;MRLIIASNNKNKIREIKEILGDRFEEIVSMREAGIELDVKEDADSFIGNARKKAEETAKLCPQDAVLADDSGLCVDALNGAPGVYSARFAGEGHDDAANRAKLFAELRDVPAERRTAHFACAMVLVRPGEPNIEVVGRADGRILFEERGENGFGYDNMFLYEPFGLSFAEIDAERKNGVSHRRRALELVLDALKKH
;
A
#
# COMPACT_ATOMS: atom_id res chain seq x y z
N MET A 1 -7.61 7.33 -21.64
CA MET A 1 -6.18 6.98 -21.41
C MET A 1 -6.11 5.71 -20.56
N ARG A 2 -5.37 4.71 -20.99
CA ARG A 2 -5.16 3.45 -20.28
C ARG A 2 -4.24 3.68 -19.07
N LEU A 3 -4.55 3.03 -17.94
CA LEU A 3 -3.74 3.03 -16.73
C LEU A 3 -3.16 1.64 -16.48
N ILE A 4 -1.85 1.56 -16.33
CA ILE A 4 -1.15 0.35 -15.93
C ILE A 4 -0.80 0.43 -14.45
N ILE A 5 -1.20 -0.58 -13.68
CA ILE A 5 -0.82 -0.72 -12.26
C ILE A 5 0.51 -1.47 -12.20
N ALA A 6 1.57 -0.78 -11.81
CA ALA A 6 2.92 -1.33 -11.66
C ALA A 6 3.07 -2.08 -10.33
N SER A 7 2.39 -3.23 -10.24
CA SER A 7 2.43 -4.11 -9.08
C SER A 7 2.22 -5.56 -9.49
N ASN A 8 2.88 -6.49 -8.78
CA ASN A 8 2.65 -7.93 -8.87
C ASN A 8 1.75 -8.46 -7.73
N ASN A 9 1.42 -7.60 -6.76
CA ASN A 9 0.58 -7.97 -5.62
C ASN A 9 -0.91 -7.92 -6.01
N LYS A 10 -1.52 -9.12 -6.11
CA LYS A 10 -2.94 -9.26 -6.51
C LYS A 10 -3.91 -8.51 -5.61
N ASN A 11 -3.64 -8.44 -4.30
CA ASN A 11 -4.51 -7.75 -3.34
C ASN A 11 -4.46 -6.23 -3.57
N LYS A 12 -3.27 -5.66 -3.76
CA LYS A 12 -3.11 -4.24 -4.09
C LYS A 12 -3.80 -3.89 -5.41
N ILE A 13 -3.57 -4.70 -6.47
CA ILE A 13 -4.19 -4.50 -7.78
C ILE A 13 -5.72 -4.49 -7.66
N ARG A 14 -6.30 -5.45 -6.91
CA ARG A 14 -7.74 -5.52 -6.67
C ARG A 14 -8.26 -4.26 -5.99
N GLU A 15 -7.67 -3.86 -4.85
CA GLU A 15 -8.08 -2.66 -4.12
C GLU A 15 -7.98 -1.39 -4.98
N ILE A 16 -6.90 -1.23 -5.77
CA ILE A 16 -6.74 -0.08 -6.67
C ILE A 16 -7.85 -0.06 -7.74
N LYS A 17 -8.13 -1.20 -8.39
CA LYS A 17 -9.18 -1.31 -9.40
C LYS A 17 -10.57 -1.00 -8.80
N GLU A 18 -10.88 -1.56 -7.63
CA GLU A 18 -12.15 -1.31 -6.92
C GLU A 18 -12.33 0.16 -6.55
N ILE A 19 -11.28 0.82 -6.06
CA ILE A 19 -11.35 2.23 -5.64
C ILE A 19 -11.42 3.18 -6.84
N LEU A 20 -10.67 2.93 -7.90
CA LEU A 20 -10.67 3.78 -9.09
C LEU A 20 -11.94 3.62 -9.91
N GLY A 21 -12.54 2.42 -9.95
CA GLY A 21 -13.73 2.16 -10.75
C GLY A 21 -13.53 2.59 -12.23
N ASP A 22 -14.50 3.32 -12.77
CA ASP A 22 -14.52 3.74 -14.19
C ASP A 22 -13.81 5.08 -14.46
N ARG A 23 -12.84 5.46 -13.63
CA ARG A 23 -12.15 6.77 -13.75
C ARG A 23 -11.11 6.83 -14.88
N PHE A 24 -10.75 5.70 -15.42
CA PHE A 24 -9.89 5.54 -16.60
C PHE A 24 -10.62 4.69 -17.63
N GLU A 25 -10.29 4.86 -18.91
CA GLU A 25 -10.89 4.05 -19.99
C GLU A 25 -10.62 2.55 -19.80
N GLU A 26 -9.43 2.23 -19.31
CA GLU A 26 -9.01 0.88 -19.01
C GLU A 26 -8.01 0.89 -17.86
N ILE A 27 -8.15 -0.04 -16.92
CA ILE A 27 -7.21 -0.24 -15.80
C ILE A 27 -6.72 -1.68 -15.83
N VAL A 28 -5.43 -1.86 -16.10
CA VAL A 28 -4.79 -3.17 -16.22
C VAL A 28 -3.57 -3.28 -15.29
N SER A 29 -3.25 -4.49 -14.88
CA SER A 29 -1.97 -4.80 -14.24
C SER A 29 -0.85 -4.91 -15.28
N MET A 30 0.42 -4.88 -14.85
CA MET A 30 1.56 -5.16 -15.72
C MET A 30 1.38 -6.49 -16.48
N ARG A 31 0.94 -7.54 -15.76
CA ARG A 31 0.73 -8.87 -16.35
C ARG A 31 -0.35 -8.86 -17.46
N GLU A 32 -1.48 -8.18 -17.23
CA GLU A 32 -2.54 -8.02 -18.23
C GLU A 32 -2.07 -7.20 -19.44
N ALA A 33 -1.12 -6.27 -19.23
CA ALA A 33 -0.48 -5.50 -20.29
C ALA A 33 0.69 -6.24 -20.98
N GLY A 34 1.00 -7.47 -20.57
CA GLY A 34 2.12 -8.26 -21.13
C GLY A 34 3.50 -7.75 -20.70
N ILE A 35 3.59 -7.01 -19.61
CA ILE A 35 4.84 -6.46 -19.06
C ILE A 35 5.35 -7.41 -17.98
N GLU A 36 6.51 -8.02 -18.23
CA GLU A 36 7.25 -8.82 -17.25
C GLU A 36 8.41 -7.97 -16.72
N LEU A 37 8.24 -7.39 -15.54
CA LEU A 37 9.25 -6.58 -14.90
C LEU A 37 9.21 -6.84 -13.39
N ASP A 38 10.38 -7.08 -12.81
CA ASP A 38 10.61 -7.14 -11.38
C ASP A 38 11.59 -6.04 -10.98
N VAL A 39 11.06 -4.98 -10.38
CA VAL A 39 11.84 -3.81 -9.97
C VAL A 39 12.32 -4.03 -8.55
N LYS A 40 13.64 -4.01 -8.35
CA LYS A 40 14.23 -4.10 -7.01
C LYS A 40 13.83 -2.90 -6.16
N GLU A 41 13.11 -3.15 -5.06
CA GLU A 41 12.69 -2.16 -4.08
C GLU A 41 13.79 -1.96 -3.02
N ASP A 42 14.83 -1.20 -3.36
CA ASP A 42 16.00 -0.95 -2.53
C ASP A 42 16.15 0.52 -2.08
N ALA A 43 15.12 1.34 -2.29
CA ALA A 43 15.07 2.67 -1.74
C ALA A 43 14.77 2.64 -0.22
N ASP A 44 15.20 3.68 0.48
CA ASP A 44 15.02 3.87 1.93
C ASP A 44 13.65 4.48 2.30
N SER A 45 12.80 4.73 1.31
CA SER A 45 11.49 5.35 1.47
C SER A 45 10.44 4.74 0.56
N PHE A 46 9.17 4.73 1.02
CA PHE A 46 8.04 4.27 0.22
C PHE A 46 7.93 5.03 -1.11
N ILE A 47 8.08 6.37 -1.08
CA ILE A 47 7.98 7.17 -2.31
C ILE A 47 9.12 6.87 -3.28
N GLY A 48 10.32 6.58 -2.79
CA GLY A 48 11.46 6.16 -3.61
C GLY A 48 11.21 4.85 -4.33
N ASN A 49 10.69 3.83 -3.62
CA ASN A 49 10.33 2.55 -4.21
C ASN A 49 9.17 2.68 -5.21
N ALA A 50 8.12 3.44 -4.87
CA ALA A 50 6.99 3.69 -5.78
C ALA A 50 7.45 4.41 -7.07
N ARG A 51 8.30 5.44 -6.94
CA ARG A 51 8.85 6.18 -8.09
C ARG A 51 9.65 5.25 -9.01
N LYS A 52 10.57 4.48 -8.44
CA LYS A 52 11.38 3.53 -9.19
C LYS A 52 10.52 2.55 -9.98
N LYS A 53 9.50 1.96 -9.35
CA LYS A 53 8.56 1.05 -10.02
C LYS A 53 7.79 1.74 -11.15
N ALA A 54 7.25 2.93 -10.90
CA ALA A 54 6.46 3.65 -11.90
C ALA A 54 7.32 4.03 -13.11
N GLU A 55 8.49 4.60 -12.89
CA GLU A 55 9.38 5.06 -13.96
C GLU A 55 9.96 3.91 -14.79
N GLU A 56 10.39 2.82 -14.14
CA GLU A 56 10.91 1.65 -14.87
C GLU A 56 9.81 0.98 -15.70
N THR A 57 8.58 0.90 -15.18
CA THR A 57 7.45 0.36 -15.93
C THR A 57 7.07 1.28 -17.09
N ALA A 58 7.04 2.60 -16.90
CA ALA A 58 6.69 3.57 -17.93
C ALA A 58 7.63 3.54 -19.15
N LYS A 59 8.90 3.17 -18.96
CA LYS A 59 9.84 2.98 -20.08
C LYS A 59 9.39 1.88 -21.05
N LEU A 60 8.64 0.89 -20.57
CA LEU A 60 8.15 -0.24 -21.36
C LEU A 60 6.79 0.06 -22.02
N CYS A 61 6.09 1.09 -21.59
CA CYS A 61 4.76 1.49 -22.09
C CYS A 61 4.64 3.03 -22.21
N PRO A 62 5.42 3.69 -23.06
CA PRO A 62 5.56 5.14 -23.09
C PRO A 62 4.30 5.92 -23.51
N GLN A 63 3.25 5.23 -23.93
CA GLN A 63 1.98 5.83 -24.31
C GLN A 63 0.89 5.73 -23.24
N ASP A 64 1.16 4.98 -22.16
CA ASP A 64 0.20 4.71 -21.10
C ASP A 64 0.53 5.51 -19.84
N ALA A 65 -0.49 5.75 -19.02
CA ALA A 65 -0.25 6.17 -17.64
C ALA A 65 0.17 4.96 -16.78
N VAL A 66 1.10 5.16 -15.87
CA VAL A 66 1.58 4.12 -14.96
C VAL A 66 1.45 4.57 -13.52
N LEU A 67 0.70 3.81 -12.72
CA LEU A 67 0.56 4.00 -11.29
C LEU A 67 1.31 2.90 -10.54
N ALA A 68 2.28 3.29 -9.72
CA ALA A 68 2.91 2.40 -8.76
C ALA A 68 2.56 2.79 -7.33
N ASP A 69 2.46 1.81 -6.43
CA ASP A 69 2.40 2.02 -5.00
C ASP A 69 3.52 1.29 -4.27
N ASP A 70 4.00 1.90 -3.19
CA ASP A 70 4.70 1.20 -2.13
C ASP A 70 4.05 1.53 -0.79
N SER A 71 3.84 0.50 0.04
CA SER A 71 3.04 0.65 1.25
C SER A 71 3.49 -0.31 2.33
N GLY A 72 3.31 0.12 3.57
CA GLY A 72 3.65 -0.70 4.71
C GLY A 72 3.08 -0.16 6.01
N LEU A 73 3.33 -0.92 7.06
CA LEU A 73 2.98 -0.60 8.44
C LEU A 73 4.15 0.08 9.12
N CYS A 74 3.89 1.19 9.78
CA CYS A 74 4.85 1.89 10.63
C CYS A 74 4.35 1.87 12.07
N VAL A 75 5.16 1.39 13.01
CA VAL A 75 4.83 1.29 14.44
C VAL A 75 5.72 2.25 15.22
N ASP A 76 5.10 3.17 15.97
CA ASP A 76 5.84 4.25 16.64
C ASP A 76 6.82 3.72 17.69
N ALA A 77 6.42 2.71 18.47
CA ALA A 77 7.27 2.08 19.47
C ALA A 77 8.51 1.37 18.89
N LEU A 78 8.50 1.08 17.59
CA LEU A 78 9.61 0.47 16.86
C LEU A 78 10.32 1.47 15.93
N ASN A 79 10.21 2.76 16.21
CA ASN A 79 10.81 3.84 15.41
C ASN A 79 10.39 3.77 13.92
N GLY A 80 9.16 3.37 13.64
CA GLY A 80 8.60 3.26 12.30
C GLY A 80 8.82 1.89 11.63
N ALA A 81 9.51 0.94 12.27
CA ALA A 81 9.58 -0.42 11.73
C ALA A 81 8.19 -1.10 11.80
N PRO A 82 7.88 -2.03 10.90
CA PRO A 82 8.69 -2.55 9.78
C PRO A 82 8.89 -1.58 8.60
N GLY A 83 8.05 -0.54 8.42
CA GLY A 83 8.23 0.48 7.39
C GLY A 83 8.34 -0.12 5.98
N VAL A 84 9.34 0.29 5.20
CA VAL A 84 9.60 -0.22 3.83
C VAL A 84 9.91 -1.73 3.78
N TYR A 85 10.22 -2.34 4.92
CA TYR A 85 10.47 -3.78 5.04
C TYR A 85 9.21 -4.58 5.39
N SER A 86 8.01 -3.98 5.37
CA SER A 86 6.77 -4.63 5.83
C SER A 86 6.53 -6.00 5.19
N ALA A 87 6.74 -6.14 3.89
CA ALA A 87 6.52 -7.40 3.18
C ALA A 87 7.58 -8.48 3.48
N ARG A 88 8.76 -8.10 3.96
CA ARG A 88 9.90 -8.99 4.24
C ARG A 88 10.46 -8.80 5.65
N PHE A 89 9.62 -8.41 6.60
CA PHE A 89 10.06 -8.09 7.96
C PHE A 89 10.69 -9.28 8.69
N ALA A 90 10.17 -10.48 8.45
CA ALA A 90 10.72 -11.72 8.99
C ALA A 90 11.73 -12.40 8.04
N GLY A 91 11.98 -11.84 6.85
CA GLY A 91 12.92 -12.38 5.85
C GLY A 91 12.35 -12.32 4.44
N GLU A 92 13.16 -12.70 3.47
CA GLU A 92 12.85 -12.58 2.02
C GLU A 92 11.71 -13.48 1.53
N GLY A 93 11.16 -14.36 2.38
CA GLY A 93 10.09 -15.29 2.01
C GLY A 93 8.71 -14.66 1.82
N HIS A 94 8.53 -13.38 2.11
CA HIS A 94 7.24 -12.67 2.04
C HIS A 94 6.10 -13.42 2.76
N ASP A 95 6.41 -14.01 3.94
CA ASP A 95 5.47 -14.77 4.75
C ASP A 95 4.74 -13.83 5.74
N ASP A 96 3.49 -13.54 5.45
CA ASP A 96 2.66 -12.66 6.28
C ASP A 96 2.52 -13.17 7.72
N ALA A 97 2.40 -14.48 7.94
CA ALA A 97 2.29 -15.06 9.28
C ALA A 97 3.60 -14.91 10.07
N ALA A 98 4.75 -15.17 9.44
CA ALA A 98 6.06 -14.96 10.04
C ALA A 98 6.30 -13.46 10.35
N ASN A 99 5.90 -12.56 9.46
CA ASN A 99 6.01 -11.11 9.66
C ASN A 99 5.18 -10.66 10.87
N ARG A 100 3.94 -11.15 11.02
CA ARG A 100 3.08 -10.86 12.17
C ARG A 100 3.64 -11.43 13.47
N ALA A 101 4.09 -12.67 13.45
CA ALA A 101 4.70 -13.30 14.62
C ALA A 101 5.93 -12.52 15.12
N LYS A 102 6.77 -12.06 14.21
CA LYS A 102 7.91 -11.20 14.55
C LYS A 102 7.45 -9.88 15.17
N LEU A 103 6.44 -9.22 14.58
CA LEU A 103 5.94 -7.96 15.11
C LEU A 103 5.36 -8.12 16.51
N PHE A 104 4.60 -9.19 16.78
CA PHE A 104 4.13 -9.50 18.15
C PHE A 104 5.26 -9.72 19.12
N ALA A 105 6.32 -10.42 18.71
CA ALA A 105 7.48 -10.67 19.57
C ALA A 105 8.18 -9.36 19.94
N GLU A 106 8.37 -8.45 18.99
CA GLU A 106 9.01 -7.15 19.24
C GLU A 106 8.14 -6.20 20.09
N LEU A 107 6.82 -6.37 20.05
CA LEU A 107 5.88 -5.57 20.83
C LEU A 107 5.46 -6.22 22.17
N ARG A 108 6.04 -7.36 22.55
CA ARG A 108 5.63 -8.15 23.74
C ARG A 108 5.50 -7.30 25.01
N ASP A 109 6.49 -6.47 25.27
CA ASP A 109 6.59 -5.66 26.49
C ASP A 109 6.14 -4.20 26.28
N VAL A 110 5.54 -3.91 25.11
CA VAL A 110 5.04 -2.57 24.79
C VAL A 110 3.59 -2.44 25.26
N PRO A 111 3.28 -1.52 26.20
CA PRO A 111 1.92 -1.34 26.71
C PRO A 111 0.98 -0.75 25.65
N ALA A 112 -0.33 -0.91 25.87
CA ALA A 112 -1.37 -0.56 24.89
C ALA A 112 -1.27 0.88 24.38
N GLU A 113 -1.04 1.84 25.29
CA GLU A 113 -0.96 3.27 24.95
C GLU A 113 0.22 3.63 24.05
N ARG A 114 1.25 2.79 23.97
CA ARG A 114 2.43 2.97 23.14
C ARG A 114 2.43 2.14 21.84
N ARG A 115 1.33 1.43 21.56
CA ARG A 115 1.18 0.61 20.34
C ARG A 115 0.58 1.39 19.18
N THR A 116 0.73 2.72 19.15
CA THR A 116 0.30 3.54 18.02
C THR A 116 1.05 3.16 16.75
N ALA A 117 0.32 3.14 15.65
CA ALA A 117 0.83 2.73 14.35
C ALA A 117 0.06 3.40 13.23
N HIS A 118 0.60 3.36 12.04
CA HIS A 118 -0.13 3.75 10.85
C HIS A 118 0.27 2.90 9.64
N PHE A 119 -0.69 2.66 8.77
CA PHE A 119 -0.36 2.26 7.41
C PHE A 119 -0.06 3.49 6.57
N ALA A 120 1.01 3.41 5.77
CA ALA A 120 1.35 4.40 4.75
C ALA A 120 1.27 3.76 3.36
N CYS A 121 0.81 4.55 2.38
CA CYS A 121 0.84 4.18 0.97
C CYS A 121 1.36 5.38 0.17
N ALA A 122 2.57 5.25 -0.35
CA ALA A 122 3.10 6.18 -1.32
C ALA A 122 2.67 5.76 -2.73
N MET A 123 2.21 6.70 -3.53
CA MET A 123 1.85 6.48 -4.93
C MET A 123 2.56 7.44 -5.84
N VAL A 124 3.00 6.93 -6.97
CA VAL A 124 3.58 7.71 -8.06
C VAL A 124 2.82 7.39 -9.35
N LEU A 125 2.23 8.41 -9.95
CA LEU A 125 1.61 8.34 -11.27
C LEU A 125 2.52 9.03 -12.28
N VAL A 126 3.00 8.26 -13.24
CA VAL A 126 3.74 8.73 -14.43
C VAL A 126 2.77 8.85 -15.60
N ARG A 127 2.79 10.00 -16.29
CA ARG A 127 1.96 10.25 -17.48
C ARG A 127 2.85 10.73 -18.63
N PRO A 128 2.56 10.34 -19.88
CA PRO A 128 3.36 10.78 -21.02
C PRO A 128 3.39 12.31 -21.15
N GLY A 129 4.59 12.88 -21.10
CA GLY A 129 4.82 14.32 -21.30
C GLY A 129 4.42 15.24 -20.12
N GLU A 130 3.99 14.67 -19.00
CA GLU A 130 3.55 15.40 -17.82
C GLU A 130 4.48 15.16 -16.61
N PRO A 131 4.56 16.08 -15.65
CA PRO A 131 5.24 15.84 -14.39
C PRO A 131 4.60 14.68 -13.63
N ASN A 132 5.43 13.91 -12.90
CA ASN A 132 4.95 12.86 -12.01
C ASN A 132 4.05 13.45 -10.92
N ILE A 133 2.97 12.74 -10.59
CA ILE A 133 2.18 13.00 -9.39
C ILE A 133 2.66 12.05 -8.29
N GLU A 134 3.11 12.59 -7.18
CA GLU A 134 3.63 11.85 -6.04
C GLU A 134 2.86 12.22 -4.78
N VAL A 135 2.30 11.24 -4.12
CA VAL A 135 1.46 11.43 -2.93
C VAL A 135 1.69 10.34 -1.89
N VAL A 136 1.32 10.64 -0.65
CA VAL A 136 1.34 9.67 0.46
C VAL A 136 0.00 9.73 1.19
N GLY A 137 -0.71 8.61 1.19
CA GLY A 137 -1.91 8.40 2.01
C GLY A 137 -1.55 7.67 3.31
N ARG A 138 -2.25 7.99 4.40
CA ARG A 138 -1.98 7.42 5.72
C ARG A 138 -3.30 7.03 6.41
N ALA A 139 -3.32 5.90 7.10
CA ALA A 139 -4.40 5.50 7.99
C ALA A 139 -3.82 5.23 9.39
N ASP A 140 -4.23 6.01 10.38
CA ASP A 140 -3.77 5.91 11.76
C ASP A 140 -4.58 4.88 12.54
N GLY A 141 -3.93 4.22 13.49
CA GLY A 141 -4.53 3.21 14.34
C GLY A 141 -3.55 2.67 15.39
N ARG A 142 -3.77 1.44 15.84
CA ARG A 142 -2.95 0.77 16.86
C ARG A 142 -2.73 -0.68 16.53
N ILE A 143 -1.67 -1.25 17.09
CA ILE A 143 -1.44 -2.70 17.02
C ILE A 143 -2.13 -3.39 18.19
N LEU A 144 -2.99 -4.34 17.87
CA LEU A 144 -3.66 -5.22 18.82
C LEU A 144 -2.68 -6.15 19.55
N PHE A 145 -3.15 -6.81 20.61
CA PHE A 145 -2.39 -7.85 21.31
C PHE A 145 -2.58 -9.25 20.71
N GLU A 146 -3.60 -9.41 19.89
CA GLU A 146 -3.97 -10.64 19.20
C GLU A 146 -4.53 -10.35 17.81
N GLU A 147 -4.52 -11.32 16.92
CA GLU A 147 -5.14 -11.21 15.61
C GLU A 147 -6.65 -11.24 15.72
N ARG A 148 -7.35 -10.35 15.00
CA ARG A 148 -8.81 -10.28 14.94
C ARG A 148 -9.29 -10.11 13.51
N GLY A 149 -10.23 -10.95 13.10
CA GLY A 149 -10.80 -10.96 11.76
C GLY A 149 -10.00 -11.80 10.77
N GLU A 150 -10.61 -12.08 9.62
CA GLU A 150 -10.07 -12.98 8.60
C GLU A 150 -9.98 -12.32 7.22
N ASN A 151 -10.47 -11.08 7.08
CA ASN A 151 -10.42 -10.36 5.82
C ASN A 151 -9.05 -9.70 5.59
N GLY A 152 -8.83 -9.21 4.37
CA GLY A 152 -7.65 -8.44 4.03
C GLY A 152 -6.39 -9.27 3.84
N PHE A 153 -5.23 -8.70 4.17
CA PHE A 153 -3.91 -9.32 4.01
C PHE A 153 -2.85 -8.61 4.86
N GLY A 154 -1.64 -9.18 4.92
CA GLY A 154 -0.52 -8.60 5.64
C GLY A 154 -0.78 -8.45 7.13
N TYR A 155 -0.83 -7.23 7.63
CA TYR A 155 -1.02 -6.89 9.04
C TYR A 155 -2.45 -6.42 9.36
N ASP A 156 -3.40 -6.56 8.47
CA ASP A 156 -4.78 -6.05 8.64
C ASP A 156 -5.46 -6.58 9.91
N ASN A 157 -5.21 -7.84 10.27
CA ASN A 157 -5.77 -8.49 11.45
C ASN A 157 -5.13 -8.08 12.79
N MET A 158 -4.00 -7.37 12.74
CA MET A 158 -3.33 -6.80 13.92
C MET A 158 -3.60 -5.30 14.08
N PHE A 159 -4.14 -4.64 13.04
CA PHE A 159 -4.27 -3.19 12.98
C PHE A 159 -5.69 -2.75 13.34
N LEU A 160 -5.85 -2.18 14.53
CA LEU A 160 -7.10 -1.58 15.01
C LEU A 160 -7.30 -0.22 14.34
N TYR A 161 -8.38 -0.07 13.59
CA TYR A 161 -8.83 1.23 13.12
C TYR A 161 -9.78 1.85 14.15
N GLU A 162 -9.25 2.75 14.95
CA GLU A 162 -9.94 3.28 16.14
C GLU A 162 -11.32 3.89 15.85
N PRO A 163 -11.55 4.62 14.73
CA PRO A 163 -12.89 5.16 14.43
C PRO A 163 -13.98 4.11 14.31
N PHE A 164 -13.65 2.86 14.01
CA PHE A 164 -14.62 1.76 13.94
C PHE A 164 -14.56 0.84 15.17
N GLY A 165 -13.50 0.91 15.96
CA GLY A 165 -13.24 -0.03 17.07
C GLY A 165 -12.99 -1.47 16.60
N LEU A 166 -12.67 -1.66 15.33
CA LEU A 166 -12.47 -2.94 14.64
C LEU A 166 -11.10 -2.98 13.96
N SER A 167 -10.55 -4.18 13.82
CA SER A 167 -9.38 -4.35 12.95
C SER A 167 -9.76 -4.19 11.48
N PHE A 168 -8.77 -3.93 10.62
CA PHE A 168 -9.02 -3.91 9.17
C PHE A 168 -9.45 -5.27 8.62
N ALA A 169 -9.18 -6.35 9.33
CA ALA A 169 -9.62 -7.69 8.95
C ALA A 169 -11.01 -8.08 9.50
N GLU A 170 -11.57 -7.29 10.42
CA GLU A 170 -12.95 -7.46 10.91
C GLU A 170 -13.98 -6.72 10.05
N ILE A 171 -13.54 -5.82 9.17
CA ILE A 171 -14.42 -5.08 8.26
C ILE A 171 -14.35 -5.67 6.85
N ASP A 172 -15.42 -5.48 6.09
CA ASP A 172 -15.46 -5.89 4.68
C ASP A 172 -14.57 -4.99 3.79
N ALA A 173 -14.34 -5.45 2.56
CA ALA A 173 -13.48 -4.75 1.62
C ALA A 173 -14.03 -3.36 1.27
N GLU A 174 -15.34 -3.18 1.14
CA GLU A 174 -15.97 -1.91 0.80
C GLU A 174 -15.71 -0.86 1.89
N ARG A 175 -15.95 -1.20 3.16
CA ARG A 175 -15.70 -0.32 4.29
C ARG A 175 -14.21 0.00 4.43
N LYS A 176 -13.32 -1.00 4.27
CA LYS A 176 -11.87 -0.80 4.29
C LYS A 176 -11.45 0.13 3.15
N ASN A 177 -11.95 -0.10 1.93
CA ASN A 177 -11.67 0.73 0.77
C ASN A 177 -12.18 2.17 0.92
N GLY A 178 -13.10 2.44 1.84
CA GLY A 178 -13.57 3.78 2.20
C GLY A 178 -12.61 4.59 3.09
N VAL A 179 -11.70 3.93 3.85
CA VAL A 179 -10.91 4.58 4.90
C VAL A 179 -9.41 4.27 4.87
N SER A 180 -8.97 3.33 4.04
CA SER A 180 -7.59 2.83 4.04
C SER A 180 -6.57 3.87 3.58
N HIS A 181 -5.31 3.65 3.94
CA HIS A 181 -4.16 4.41 3.45
C HIS A 181 -4.11 4.47 1.91
N ARG A 182 -4.45 3.36 1.23
CA ARG A 182 -4.51 3.27 -0.24
C ARG A 182 -5.62 4.12 -0.81
N ARG A 183 -6.81 4.10 -0.19
CA ARG A 183 -7.92 4.99 -0.56
C ARG A 183 -7.49 6.44 -0.50
N ARG A 184 -6.90 6.87 0.60
CA ARG A 184 -6.45 8.25 0.78
C ARG A 184 -5.37 8.66 -0.22
N ALA A 185 -4.43 7.77 -0.53
CA ALA A 185 -3.43 8.04 -1.56
C ALA A 185 -4.07 8.20 -2.95
N LEU A 186 -5.02 7.33 -3.32
CA LEU A 186 -5.74 7.41 -4.60
C LEU A 186 -6.58 8.69 -4.70
N GLU A 187 -7.24 9.12 -3.63
CA GLU A 187 -7.96 10.40 -3.60
C GLU A 187 -7.03 11.59 -3.88
N LEU A 188 -5.83 11.59 -3.26
CA LEU A 188 -4.82 12.62 -3.53
C LEU A 188 -4.34 12.61 -4.99
N VAL A 189 -4.14 11.42 -5.58
CA VAL A 189 -3.82 11.30 -7.03
C VAL A 189 -4.94 11.89 -7.88
N LEU A 190 -6.20 11.52 -7.60
CA LEU A 190 -7.36 12.01 -8.35
C LEU A 190 -7.55 13.53 -8.20
N ASP A 191 -7.30 14.07 -7.02
CA ASP A 191 -7.39 15.52 -6.80
C ASP A 191 -6.24 16.29 -7.48
N ALA A 192 -5.06 15.71 -7.56
CA ALA A 192 -3.96 16.27 -8.33
C ALA A 192 -4.28 16.27 -9.86
N LEU A 193 -4.90 15.19 -10.36
CA LEU A 193 -5.31 15.11 -11.76
C LEU A 193 -6.36 16.16 -12.17
N LYS A 194 -7.20 16.65 -11.25
CA LYS A 194 -8.20 17.70 -11.54
C LYS A 194 -7.57 19.10 -11.65
N LYS A 195 -6.35 19.28 -11.14
CA LYS A 195 -5.66 20.58 -11.10
C LYS A 195 -4.76 20.82 -12.33
N HIS A 196 -4.58 19.79 -13.10
CA HIS A 196 -3.79 19.77 -14.35
C HIS A 196 -4.68 19.42 -15.54
#